data_3d0d4627500f11c00e2bd2bc0c53a03e
#
_entry.id   3d0d4627500f11c00e2bd2bc0c53a03e
#
_cell.length_a   1.000
_cell.length_b   1.000
_cell.length_c   1.000
_cell.angle_alpha   90.00
_cell.angle_beta   90.00
_cell.angle_gamma   90.00
#
_symmetry.space_group_name_H-M   'P 1'
#
loop_
_entity.id
_entity.type
_entity.pdbx_description
1 polymer ?
#
loop_
_entity_poly.entity_id
_entity_poly.type
_entity_poly.pdbx_seq_one_letter_code
_entity_poly.pdbx_strand_id
1 'polypeptide(L)'
;MKITDVDVIPIYPRLAARYADRHADMVGIDHRILFRIDTDAGLVGWGETRVRPWAHPDPDVGKPLIGKRPIDFINNTLALGPGINTALYDLLGKALDVPVWKLIGPKRRDWVPVAAWTRPASPEHFRSEIERAAAQGYRTFKIHTCSYHDVFEQTRQAEQVAPDGFRIHYDFNHNRSLAAVLPVVAELEKNHPIVGFIEDPLVRNDIEGWRQLRQQTRLPVIMHGTHLGGMQEFKHEMADIYMIAGSMFDTIATGFALAKANTQVILQHESGTLGKAMAMHMAAVLPTHTAHSINLDDQYEEDITTTTLPVVDGSSPVPDGPGLGVEVDESAVERCAAQTPVESPRHVGVLQMPDGAKWFGSSYVSPTAVTGTEEGTIRGFQSHLWEADGSAEFEAIHQRVETEGIVRGE
;
A
#
# COMPACT_ATOMS: atom_id res chain seq x y z
N MET A 1 -12.97 -31.86 -10.89
CA MET A 1 -12.24 -30.68 -11.36
C MET A 1 -10.79 -30.78 -10.89
N LYS A 2 -9.86 -30.78 -11.83
CA LYS A 2 -8.42 -30.80 -11.62
C LYS A 2 -7.79 -29.64 -12.35
N ILE A 3 -6.73 -29.09 -11.80
CA ILE A 3 -5.92 -28.04 -12.41
C ILE A 3 -5.17 -28.65 -13.61
N THR A 4 -5.28 -28.03 -14.77
CA THR A 4 -4.62 -28.45 -16.01
C THR A 4 -3.41 -27.58 -16.32
N ASP A 5 -3.46 -26.30 -15.97
CA ASP A 5 -2.36 -25.36 -16.17
C ASP A 5 -2.37 -24.23 -15.13
N VAL A 6 -1.20 -23.57 -14.93
CA VAL A 6 -1.03 -22.39 -14.09
C VAL A 6 -0.06 -21.44 -14.78
N ASP A 7 -0.61 -20.36 -15.35
CA ASP A 7 0.18 -19.31 -15.96
C ASP A 7 0.60 -18.24 -14.94
N VAL A 8 1.84 -17.81 -15.03
CA VAL A 8 2.42 -16.71 -14.26
C VAL A 8 2.73 -15.58 -15.24
N ILE A 9 1.93 -14.53 -15.21
CA ILE A 9 1.92 -13.48 -16.22
C ILE A 9 2.38 -12.16 -15.59
N PRO A 10 3.63 -11.72 -15.81
CA PRO A 10 4.06 -10.38 -15.43
C PRO A 10 3.32 -9.34 -16.27
N ILE A 11 2.82 -8.29 -15.63
CA ILE A 11 2.17 -7.17 -16.29
C ILE A 11 2.70 -5.84 -15.77
N TYR A 12 2.68 -4.82 -16.62
CA TYR A 12 3.17 -3.48 -16.34
C TYR A 12 2.13 -2.44 -16.79
N PRO A 13 0.97 -2.34 -16.10
CA PRO A 13 -0.05 -1.38 -16.48
C PRO A 13 0.49 0.05 -16.37
N ARG A 14 0.11 0.91 -17.30
CA ARG A 14 0.51 2.32 -17.28
C ARG A 14 0.00 3.00 -16.02
N LEU A 15 0.88 3.78 -15.41
CA LEU A 15 0.51 4.60 -14.27
C LEU A 15 -0.45 5.72 -14.71
N ALA A 16 -1.33 6.11 -13.81
CA ALA A 16 -2.27 7.21 -14.04
C ALA A 16 -1.52 8.50 -14.42
N ALA A 17 -2.10 9.27 -15.35
CA ALA A 17 -1.47 10.48 -15.92
C ALA A 17 -1.02 11.51 -14.88
N ARG A 18 -1.62 11.53 -13.68
CA ARG A 18 -1.24 12.38 -12.58
C ARG A 18 0.18 12.15 -12.04
N TYR A 19 0.84 11.09 -12.47
CA TYR A 19 2.22 10.75 -12.09
C TYR A 19 3.25 11.07 -13.17
N ALA A 20 2.84 11.78 -14.24
CA ALA A 20 3.71 12.07 -15.39
C ALA A 20 4.97 12.89 -15.03
N ASP A 21 4.92 13.68 -13.96
CA ASP A 21 6.01 14.48 -13.42
C ASP A 21 6.68 13.86 -12.17
N ARG A 22 6.34 12.61 -11.84
CA ARG A 22 6.80 11.90 -10.65
C ARG A 22 7.22 10.46 -10.92
N HIS A 23 7.77 10.19 -12.09
CA HIS A 23 8.15 8.82 -12.48
C HIS A 23 9.15 8.20 -11.52
N ALA A 24 10.15 8.97 -11.07
CA ALA A 24 11.14 8.50 -10.10
C ALA A 24 10.52 8.06 -8.76
N ASP A 25 9.45 8.71 -8.31
CA ASP A 25 8.73 8.35 -7.08
C ASP A 25 7.91 7.06 -7.25
N MET A 26 7.42 6.80 -8.45
CA MET A 26 6.42 5.76 -8.71
C MET A 26 6.99 4.45 -9.23
N VAL A 27 8.32 4.35 -9.41
CA VAL A 27 9.00 3.13 -9.91
C VAL A 27 8.57 1.89 -9.12
N GLY A 28 8.14 0.86 -9.85
CA GLY A 28 7.76 -0.43 -9.31
C GLY A 28 6.35 -0.52 -8.74
N ILE A 29 5.53 0.54 -8.84
CA ILE A 29 4.09 0.46 -8.57
C ILE A 29 3.38 -0.31 -9.67
N ASP A 30 3.87 -0.21 -10.91
CA ASP A 30 3.42 -0.91 -12.10
C ASP A 30 3.78 -2.41 -12.14
N HIS A 31 4.70 -2.87 -11.29
CA HIS A 31 5.14 -4.28 -11.29
C HIS A 31 4.10 -5.19 -10.63
N ARG A 32 3.29 -5.87 -11.43
CA ARG A 32 2.27 -6.83 -10.99
C ARG A 32 2.48 -8.18 -11.63
N ILE A 33 2.05 -9.25 -10.96
CA ILE A 33 1.99 -10.60 -11.50
C ILE A 33 0.56 -11.08 -11.40
N LEU A 34 0.04 -11.60 -12.51
CA LEU A 34 -1.21 -12.32 -12.57
C LEU A 34 -0.94 -13.83 -12.51
N PHE A 35 -1.89 -14.53 -11.90
CA PHE A 35 -1.94 -15.98 -11.88
C PHE A 35 -3.25 -16.41 -12.51
N ARG A 36 -3.17 -17.19 -13.59
CA ARG A 36 -4.30 -17.82 -14.24
C ARG A 36 -4.23 -19.31 -13.95
N ILE A 37 -5.31 -19.89 -13.43
CA ILE A 37 -5.41 -21.32 -13.15
C ILE A 37 -6.52 -21.92 -14.01
N ASP A 38 -6.15 -22.76 -14.96
CA ASP A 38 -7.07 -23.47 -15.83
C ASP A 38 -7.41 -24.86 -15.28
N THR A 39 -8.61 -25.39 -15.61
CA THR A 39 -9.08 -26.70 -15.13
C THR A 39 -9.69 -27.55 -16.25
N ASP A 40 -9.73 -28.87 -15.99
CA ASP A 40 -10.40 -29.85 -16.85
C ASP A 40 -11.94 -29.68 -16.94
N ALA A 41 -12.49 -28.79 -16.13
CA ALA A 41 -13.91 -28.40 -16.18
C ALA A 41 -14.18 -27.14 -17.00
N GLY A 42 -13.15 -26.55 -17.61
CA GLY A 42 -13.25 -25.29 -18.38
C GLY A 42 -13.44 -24.04 -17.55
N LEU A 43 -13.27 -24.14 -16.22
CA LEU A 43 -13.29 -22.99 -15.34
C LEU A 43 -11.88 -22.42 -15.17
N VAL A 44 -11.81 -21.08 -15.10
CA VAL A 44 -10.56 -20.32 -14.93
C VAL A 44 -10.64 -19.49 -13.66
N GLY A 45 -9.60 -19.61 -12.82
CA GLY A 45 -9.41 -18.77 -11.65
C GLY A 45 -8.34 -17.71 -11.88
N TRP A 46 -8.57 -16.49 -11.42
CA TRP A 46 -7.66 -15.39 -11.53
C TRP A 46 -7.23 -14.83 -10.16
N GLY A 47 -5.96 -14.46 -10.08
CA GLY A 47 -5.44 -13.74 -8.92
C GLY A 47 -4.27 -12.86 -9.30
N GLU A 48 -3.92 -11.94 -8.43
CA GLU A 48 -2.81 -11.03 -8.67
C GLU A 48 -2.04 -10.72 -7.41
N THR A 49 -0.80 -10.28 -7.59
CA THR A 49 0.02 -9.72 -6.53
C THR A 49 0.93 -8.64 -7.10
N ARG A 50 1.27 -7.65 -6.29
CA ARG A 50 2.35 -6.72 -6.60
C ARG A 50 3.69 -7.37 -6.24
N VAL A 51 4.70 -7.10 -7.05
CA VAL A 51 6.09 -7.51 -6.78
C VAL A 51 7.01 -6.29 -6.74
N ARG A 52 8.16 -6.46 -6.14
CA ARG A 52 9.19 -5.42 -6.18
C ARG A 52 9.92 -5.48 -7.52
N PRO A 53 10.47 -4.35 -8.03
CA PRO A 53 11.13 -4.29 -9.34
C PRO A 53 12.24 -5.33 -9.57
N TRP A 54 12.89 -5.76 -8.48
CA TRP A 54 13.96 -6.76 -8.51
C TRP A 54 13.50 -8.21 -8.26
N ALA A 55 12.21 -8.42 -7.98
CA ALA A 55 11.65 -9.73 -7.76
C ALA A 55 11.12 -10.29 -9.10
N HIS A 56 11.79 -11.29 -9.63
CA HIS A 56 11.29 -12.00 -10.80
C HIS A 56 10.32 -13.10 -10.34
N PRO A 57 9.16 -13.22 -11.00
CA PRO A 57 8.23 -14.31 -10.71
C PRO A 57 8.90 -15.64 -11.08
N ASP A 58 8.76 -16.64 -10.20
CA ASP A 58 9.09 -18.00 -10.56
C ASP A 58 8.01 -18.55 -11.51
N PRO A 59 8.32 -18.78 -12.79
CA PRO A 59 7.33 -19.27 -13.75
C PRO A 59 6.82 -20.67 -13.41
N ASP A 60 7.55 -21.39 -12.57
CA ASP A 60 7.28 -22.76 -12.19
C ASP A 60 6.54 -22.91 -10.86
N VAL A 61 6.24 -21.81 -10.18
CA VAL A 61 5.60 -21.82 -8.85
C VAL A 61 4.26 -22.56 -8.85
N GLY A 62 3.55 -22.59 -9.96
CA GLY A 62 2.27 -23.30 -10.14
C GLY A 62 2.40 -24.79 -10.47
N LYS A 63 3.57 -25.29 -10.91
CA LYS A 63 3.74 -26.69 -11.34
C LYS A 63 3.30 -27.74 -10.32
N PRO A 64 3.52 -27.57 -9.01
CA PRO A 64 3.05 -28.54 -8.01
C PRO A 64 1.53 -28.71 -7.94
N LEU A 65 0.78 -27.75 -8.49
CA LEU A 65 -0.69 -27.76 -8.49
C LEU A 65 -1.28 -28.57 -9.66
N ILE A 66 -0.53 -28.75 -10.75
CA ILE A 66 -1.02 -29.41 -11.97
C ILE A 66 -1.43 -30.86 -11.67
N GLY A 67 -2.61 -31.25 -12.16
CA GLY A 67 -3.23 -32.55 -11.92
C GLY A 67 -3.88 -32.71 -10.55
N LYS A 68 -3.78 -31.73 -9.67
CA LYS A 68 -4.38 -31.74 -8.33
C LYS A 68 -5.76 -31.06 -8.34
N ARG A 69 -6.51 -31.22 -7.24
CA ARG A 69 -7.79 -30.52 -7.06
C ARG A 69 -7.57 -29.20 -6.36
N PRO A 70 -8.16 -28.08 -6.82
CA PRO A 70 -8.02 -26.78 -6.19
C PRO A 70 -8.33 -26.77 -4.69
N ILE A 71 -9.36 -27.53 -4.28
CA ILE A 71 -9.80 -27.59 -2.87
C ILE A 71 -8.71 -28.12 -1.91
N ASP A 72 -7.76 -28.90 -2.40
CA ASP A 72 -6.68 -29.45 -1.58
C ASP A 72 -5.66 -28.37 -1.15
N PHE A 73 -5.73 -27.17 -1.74
CA PHE A 73 -4.77 -26.08 -1.51
C PHE A 73 -5.37 -24.82 -0.90
N ILE A 74 -6.69 -24.70 -0.79
CA ILE A 74 -7.35 -23.47 -0.37
C ILE A 74 -6.94 -23.01 1.05
N ASN A 75 -6.71 -23.96 1.96
CA ASN A 75 -6.27 -23.69 3.33
C ASN A 75 -4.89 -24.31 3.61
N ASN A 76 -4.10 -24.53 2.57
CA ASN A 76 -2.79 -25.11 2.74
C ASN A 76 -1.78 -24.03 3.18
N THR A 77 -0.95 -24.35 4.17
CA THR A 77 0.16 -23.53 4.65
C THR A 77 1.35 -23.51 3.69
N LEU A 78 1.28 -24.23 2.55
CA LEU A 78 2.27 -24.08 1.50
C LEU A 78 2.31 -22.62 1.05
N ALA A 79 3.49 -22.03 1.04
CA ALA A 79 3.71 -20.62 0.72
C ALA A 79 3.53 -20.37 -0.80
N LEU A 80 2.27 -20.52 -1.28
CA LEU A 80 1.91 -20.27 -2.68
C LEU A 80 1.81 -18.77 -2.99
N GLY A 81 1.89 -17.93 -1.96
CA GLY A 81 1.73 -16.49 -2.09
C GLY A 81 0.25 -16.05 -2.26
N PRO A 82 -0.02 -14.76 -2.05
CA PRO A 82 -1.38 -14.22 -2.07
C PRO A 82 -2.04 -14.32 -3.45
N GLY A 83 -1.29 -14.15 -4.54
CA GLY A 83 -1.83 -14.20 -5.90
C GLY A 83 -2.41 -15.56 -6.27
N ILE A 84 -1.66 -16.65 -6.07
CA ILE A 84 -2.16 -18.01 -6.32
C ILE A 84 -3.30 -18.35 -5.37
N ASN A 85 -3.22 -17.96 -4.11
CA ASN A 85 -4.34 -18.17 -3.18
C ASN A 85 -5.61 -17.49 -3.67
N THR A 86 -5.52 -16.25 -4.13
CA THR A 86 -6.66 -15.51 -4.71
C THR A 86 -7.26 -16.27 -5.89
N ALA A 87 -6.43 -16.74 -6.83
CA ALA A 87 -6.89 -17.51 -7.98
C ALA A 87 -7.59 -18.82 -7.59
N LEU A 88 -7.10 -19.52 -6.56
CA LEU A 88 -7.74 -20.74 -6.05
C LEU A 88 -9.13 -20.44 -5.42
N TYR A 89 -9.26 -19.37 -4.66
CA TYR A 89 -10.54 -18.97 -4.09
C TYR A 89 -11.53 -18.50 -5.17
N ASP A 90 -11.07 -17.76 -6.17
CA ASP A 90 -11.86 -17.36 -7.33
C ASP A 90 -12.41 -18.58 -8.06
N LEU A 91 -11.54 -19.52 -8.39
CA LEU A 91 -11.89 -20.76 -9.06
C LEU A 91 -12.93 -21.59 -8.29
N LEU A 92 -12.74 -21.74 -6.97
CA LEU A 92 -13.67 -22.51 -6.14
C LEU A 92 -15.01 -21.78 -5.97
N GLY A 93 -15.01 -20.47 -5.85
CA GLY A 93 -16.24 -19.68 -5.83
C GLY A 93 -17.03 -19.85 -7.12
N LYS A 94 -16.36 -19.79 -8.28
CA LYS A 94 -16.97 -20.05 -9.60
C LYS A 94 -17.51 -21.49 -9.71
N ALA A 95 -16.73 -22.47 -9.27
CA ALA A 95 -17.14 -23.88 -9.31
C ALA A 95 -18.35 -24.21 -8.44
N LEU A 96 -18.56 -23.48 -7.37
CA LEU A 96 -19.69 -23.64 -6.43
C LEU A 96 -20.81 -22.63 -6.69
N ASP A 97 -20.67 -21.75 -7.67
CA ASP A 97 -21.60 -20.67 -7.97
C ASP A 97 -21.88 -19.78 -6.74
N VAL A 98 -20.82 -19.40 -6.02
CA VAL A 98 -20.90 -18.54 -4.84
C VAL A 98 -19.79 -17.49 -4.83
N PRO A 99 -20.01 -16.31 -4.22
CA PRO A 99 -18.95 -15.35 -3.99
C PRO A 99 -17.91 -15.86 -2.97
N VAL A 100 -16.66 -15.42 -3.09
CA VAL A 100 -15.56 -15.86 -2.23
C VAL A 100 -15.86 -15.71 -0.73
N TRP A 101 -16.54 -14.64 -0.31
CA TRP A 101 -16.84 -14.46 1.11
C TRP A 101 -17.60 -15.64 1.73
N LYS A 102 -18.44 -16.36 0.96
CA LYS A 102 -19.15 -17.58 1.45
C LYS A 102 -18.21 -18.74 1.75
N LEU A 103 -17.06 -18.80 1.09
CA LEU A 103 -16.03 -19.81 1.37
C LEU A 103 -15.23 -19.49 2.64
N ILE A 104 -15.25 -18.24 3.10
CA ILE A 104 -14.48 -17.75 4.24
C ILE A 104 -15.32 -17.75 5.52
N GLY A 105 -16.55 -17.22 5.45
CA GLY A 105 -17.39 -17.09 6.63
C GLY A 105 -18.69 -16.30 6.40
N PRO A 106 -19.46 -16.04 7.45
CA PRO A 106 -20.70 -15.28 7.32
C PRO A 106 -20.43 -13.81 7.03
N LYS A 107 -21.07 -13.28 5.99
CA LYS A 107 -21.01 -11.86 5.61
C LYS A 107 -21.55 -10.98 6.74
N ARG A 108 -20.80 -9.96 7.09
CA ARG A 108 -21.10 -8.98 8.15
C ARG A 108 -21.52 -7.62 7.60
N ARG A 109 -21.07 -7.30 6.37
CA ARG A 109 -21.29 -6.00 5.72
C ARG A 109 -21.30 -6.12 4.21
N ASP A 110 -22.03 -5.22 3.56
CA ASP A 110 -22.11 -5.12 2.09
C ASP A 110 -21.14 -4.07 1.52
N TRP A 111 -20.66 -3.16 2.37
CA TRP A 111 -19.72 -2.10 2.03
C TRP A 111 -18.53 -2.15 2.99
N VAL A 112 -17.35 -1.92 2.46
CA VAL A 112 -16.09 -1.97 3.19
C VAL A 112 -15.41 -0.60 3.08
N PRO A 113 -15.05 0.03 4.20
CA PRO A 113 -14.26 1.26 4.17
C PRO A 113 -12.93 1.05 3.45
N VAL A 114 -12.54 2.02 2.60
CA VAL A 114 -11.29 2.01 1.84
C VAL A 114 -10.55 3.32 1.97
N ALA A 115 -9.23 3.29 1.83
CA ALA A 115 -8.37 4.46 1.79
C ALA A 115 -7.75 4.63 0.41
N ALA A 116 -7.65 5.87 -0.05
CA ALA A 116 -6.76 6.22 -1.14
C ALA A 116 -5.30 6.14 -0.67
N TRP A 117 -4.37 6.06 -1.62
CA TRP A 117 -2.96 5.90 -1.32
C TRP A 117 -2.09 6.63 -2.35
N THR A 118 -0.91 7.08 -1.92
CA THR A 118 0.20 7.47 -2.80
C THR A 118 1.55 7.18 -2.15
N ARG A 119 2.62 7.18 -2.94
CA ARG A 119 4.00 7.26 -2.48
C ARG A 119 4.24 8.57 -1.73
N PRO A 120 5.35 8.71 -0.98
CA PRO A 120 5.73 10.00 -0.40
C PRO A 120 5.63 11.11 -1.44
N ALA A 121 5.07 12.24 -1.05
CA ALA A 121 4.76 13.36 -1.94
C ALA A 121 5.10 14.69 -1.29
N SER A 122 5.51 15.67 -2.10
CA SER A 122 5.65 17.04 -1.62
C SER A 122 4.32 17.56 -1.05
N PRO A 123 4.33 18.60 -0.21
CA PRO A 123 3.09 19.18 0.31
C PRO A 123 2.08 19.53 -0.79
N GLU A 124 2.52 20.08 -1.92
CA GLU A 124 1.69 20.47 -3.06
C GLU A 124 1.09 19.26 -3.77
N HIS A 125 1.90 18.24 -4.04
CA HIS A 125 1.42 17.00 -4.64
C HIS A 125 0.46 16.28 -3.69
N PHE A 126 0.73 16.26 -2.38
CA PHE A 126 -0.17 15.65 -1.42
C PHE A 126 -1.52 16.38 -1.36
N ARG A 127 -1.53 17.73 -1.41
CA ARG A 127 -2.77 18.50 -1.55
C ARG A 127 -3.60 18.05 -2.75
N SER A 128 -2.96 17.94 -3.92
CA SER A 128 -3.63 17.51 -5.17
C SER A 128 -4.19 16.09 -5.05
N GLU A 129 -3.46 15.18 -4.40
CA GLU A 129 -3.92 13.80 -4.16
C GLU A 129 -5.12 13.75 -3.18
N ILE A 130 -5.13 14.58 -2.13
CA ILE A 130 -6.28 14.69 -1.20
C ILE A 130 -7.51 15.23 -1.94
N GLU A 131 -7.36 16.30 -2.74
CA GLU A 131 -8.46 16.88 -3.52
C GLU A 131 -9.06 15.84 -4.49
N ARG A 132 -8.20 15.11 -5.22
CA ARG A 132 -8.61 14.03 -6.11
C ARG A 132 -9.33 12.91 -5.36
N ALA A 133 -8.75 12.43 -4.28
CA ALA A 133 -9.33 11.33 -3.51
C ALA A 133 -10.70 11.71 -2.94
N ALA A 134 -10.84 12.93 -2.41
CA ALA A 134 -12.12 13.45 -1.93
C ALA A 134 -13.17 13.51 -3.06
N ALA A 135 -12.78 14.00 -4.24
CA ALA A 135 -13.66 14.04 -5.41
C ALA A 135 -14.08 12.66 -5.91
N GLN A 136 -13.25 11.64 -5.71
CA GLN A 136 -13.55 10.24 -6.01
C GLN A 136 -14.35 9.51 -4.92
N GLY A 137 -14.73 10.21 -3.84
CA GLY A 137 -15.57 9.66 -2.77
C GLY A 137 -14.80 9.03 -1.61
N TYR A 138 -13.47 9.07 -1.60
CA TYR A 138 -12.70 8.62 -0.44
C TYR A 138 -12.90 9.53 0.77
N ARG A 139 -12.77 8.95 1.96
CA ARG A 139 -12.82 9.63 3.26
C ARG A 139 -11.54 9.45 4.07
N THR A 140 -10.65 8.59 3.61
CA THR A 140 -9.35 8.30 4.23
C THR A 140 -8.28 8.27 3.17
N PHE A 141 -7.11 8.80 3.50
CA PHE A 141 -5.93 8.77 2.64
C PHE A 141 -4.72 8.24 3.42
N LYS A 142 -4.08 7.19 2.93
CA LYS A 142 -2.81 6.71 3.47
C LYS A 142 -1.62 7.29 2.69
N ILE A 143 -0.61 7.79 3.41
CA ILE A 143 0.66 8.24 2.85
C ILE A 143 1.81 7.86 3.79
N HIS A 144 2.97 7.55 3.22
CA HIS A 144 4.19 7.42 4.01
C HIS A 144 4.75 8.79 4.37
N THR A 145 5.06 9.03 5.64
CA THR A 145 5.82 10.20 6.05
C THR A 145 7.30 9.92 5.91
N CYS A 146 8.04 10.87 5.37
CA CYS A 146 9.48 10.75 5.18
C CYS A 146 10.15 12.01 5.69
N SER A 147 11.32 11.87 6.31
CA SER A 147 12.06 13.01 6.89
C SER A 147 12.52 14.05 5.86
N TYR A 148 12.38 13.75 4.58
CA TYR A 148 12.66 14.68 3.47
C TYR A 148 11.41 15.45 2.99
N HIS A 149 10.25 15.27 3.62
CA HIS A 149 9.07 16.12 3.44
C HIS A 149 8.62 16.66 4.79
N ASP A 150 8.23 17.92 4.84
CA ASP A 150 7.67 18.53 6.04
C ASP A 150 6.23 18.02 6.28
N VAL A 151 6.09 17.06 7.21
CA VAL A 151 4.81 16.43 7.53
C VAL A 151 3.74 17.43 7.99
N PHE A 152 4.15 18.51 8.63
CA PHE A 152 3.23 19.55 9.10
C PHE A 152 2.76 20.44 7.94
N GLU A 153 3.66 20.75 6.99
CA GLU A 153 3.28 21.44 5.77
C GLU A 153 2.38 20.56 4.89
N GLN A 154 2.71 19.27 4.72
CA GLN A 154 1.83 18.31 4.05
C GLN A 154 0.43 18.34 4.69
N THR A 155 0.35 18.29 6.01
CA THR A 155 -0.94 18.27 6.73
C THR A 155 -1.70 19.59 6.54
N ARG A 156 -1.02 20.74 6.65
CA ARG A 156 -1.66 22.06 6.41
C ARG A 156 -2.19 22.23 4.99
N GLN A 157 -1.45 21.75 3.99
CA GLN A 157 -1.89 21.77 2.60
C GLN A 157 -3.11 20.84 2.38
N ALA A 158 -3.12 19.67 2.99
CA ALA A 158 -4.25 18.75 2.95
C ALA A 158 -5.51 19.34 3.58
N GLU A 159 -5.39 20.01 4.74
CA GLU A 159 -6.51 20.65 5.47
C GLU A 159 -7.21 21.74 4.65
N GLN A 160 -6.51 22.38 3.69
CA GLN A 160 -7.10 23.43 2.86
C GLN A 160 -8.13 22.89 1.85
N VAL A 161 -8.06 21.61 1.49
CA VAL A 161 -8.87 21.03 0.40
C VAL A 161 -9.69 19.80 0.85
N ALA A 162 -9.36 19.23 1.98
CA ALA A 162 -10.07 18.07 2.51
C ALA A 162 -11.48 18.47 2.98
N PRO A 163 -12.53 17.68 2.65
CA PRO A 163 -13.85 17.91 3.20
C PRO A 163 -13.93 17.53 4.68
N ASP A 164 -14.94 18.03 5.37
CA ASP A 164 -15.20 17.69 6.76
C ASP A 164 -15.26 16.18 6.98
N GLY A 165 -14.59 15.71 8.04
CA GLY A 165 -14.54 14.30 8.40
C GLY A 165 -13.54 13.46 7.61
N PHE A 166 -12.79 14.05 6.67
CA PHE A 166 -11.69 13.37 6.00
C PHE A 166 -10.58 13.04 6.99
N ARG A 167 -9.88 11.89 6.79
CA ARG A 167 -8.83 11.41 7.68
C ARG A 167 -7.55 11.09 6.93
N ILE A 168 -6.42 11.47 7.51
CA ILE A 168 -5.09 11.07 7.04
C ILE A 168 -4.58 9.91 7.89
N HIS A 169 -4.06 8.89 7.22
CA HIS A 169 -3.34 7.78 7.81
C HIS A 169 -1.86 7.94 7.46
N TYR A 170 -1.07 8.41 8.42
CA TYR A 170 0.38 8.54 8.26
C TYR A 170 1.11 7.25 8.63
N ASP A 171 1.94 6.77 7.72
CA ASP A 171 2.82 5.62 7.92
C ASP A 171 4.27 6.11 8.08
N PHE A 172 4.85 5.88 9.23
CA PHE A 172 6.22 6.29 9.59
C PHE A 172 7.28 5.26 9.19
N ASN A 173 6.89 4.11 8.63
CA ASN A 173 7.79 3.05 8.15
C ASN A 173 8.80 2.54 9.21
N HIS A 174 8.44 2.51 10.48
CA HIS A 174 9.21 1.97 11.62
C HIS A 174 10.68 2.42 11.70
N ASN A 175 10.97 3.65 11.35
CA ASN A 175 12.35 4.15 11.28
C ASN A 175 12.67 5.29 12.26
N ARG A 176 11.84 5.56 13.28
CA ARG A 176 12.08 6.57 14.32
C ARG A 176 12.33 5.94 15.69
N SER A 177 12.96 6.71 16.57
CA SER A 177 12.96 6.44 18.01
C SER A 177 11.75 7.11 18.68
N LEU A 178 11.41 6.67 19.89
CA LEU A 178 10.30 7.29 20.65
C LEU A 178 10.56 8.79 20.89
N ALA A 179 11.78 9.16 21.22
CA ALA A 179 12.15 10.54 21.48
C ALA A 179 11.96 11.44 20.25
N ALA A 180 12.22 10.91 19.03
CA ALA A 180 12.06 11.65 17.80
C ALA A 180 10.59 11.75 17.36
N VAL A 181 9.82 10.66 17.46
CA VAL A 181 8.45 10.63 16.92
C VAL A 181 7.41 11.23 17.86
N LEU A 182 7.59 11.13 19.16
CA LEU A 182 6.59 11.58 20.13
C LEU A 182 6.25 13.08 20.03
N PRO A 183 7.23 14.00 19.88
CA PRO A 183 6.89 15.43 19.65
C PRO A 183 6.13 15.65 18.35
N VAL A 184 6.45 14.91 17.28
CA VAL A 184 5.75 15.01 15.99
C VAL A 184 4.30 14.56 16.13
N VAL A 185 4.06 13.40 16.74
CA VAL A 185 2.72 12.86 16.99
C VAL A 185 1.90 13.78 17.89
N ALA A 186 2.50 14.31 18.96
CA ALA A 186 1.83 15.24 19.87
C ALA A 186 1.40 16.54 19.18
N GLU A 187 2.23 17.08 18.29
CA GLU A 187 1.91 18.27 17.49
C GLU A 187 0.78 17.99 16.51
N LEU A 188 0.85 16.85 15.77
CA LEU A 188 -0.20 16.43 14.84
C LEU A 188 -1.53 16.23 15.57
N GLU A 189 -1.55 15.52 16.70
CA GLU A 189 -2.75 15.30 17.50
C GLU A 189 -3.38 16.61 17.99
N LYS A 190 -2.54 17.54 18.44
CA LYS A 190 -3.01 18.80 19.04
C LYS A 190 -3.56 19.79 18.01
N ASN A 191 -2.89 19.92 16.87
CA ASN A 191 -3.13 21.05 15.95
C ASN A 191 -3.73 20.64 14.61
N HIS A 192 -3.79 19.33 14.29
CA HIS A 192 -4.21 18.80 13.00
C HIS A 192 -5.29 17.72 13.13
N PRO A 193 -6.56 18.08 13.36
CA PRO A 193 -7.64 17.12 13.61
C PRO A 193 -7.96 16.20 12.41
N ILE A 194 -7.44 16.51 11.24
CA ILE A 194 -7.53 15.67 10.05
C ILE A 194 -6.70 14.38 10.19
N VAL A 195 -5.65 14.35 11.03
CA VAL A 195 -4.84 13.16 11.27
C VAL A 195 -5.66 12.14 12.05
N GLY A 196 -5.87 10.99 11.45
CA GLY A 196 -6.74 9.94 12.00
C GLY A 196 -6.00 8.72 12.52
N PHE A 197 -4.79 8.45 12.00
CA PHE A 197 -4.05 7.22 12.28
C PHE A 197 -2.55 7.42 12.16
N ILE A 198 -1.79 6.67 12.99
CA ILE A 198 -0.33 6.61 12.97
C ILE A 198 0.09 5.15 12.77
N GLU A 199 0.75 4.84 11.67
CA GLU A 199 1.25 3.50 11.36
C GLU A 199 2.77 3.43 11.52
N ASP A 200 3.25 2.33 12.08
CA ASP A 200 4.66 1.94 12.19
C ASP A 200 5.60 3.10 12.65
N PRO A 201 5.26 3.82 13.74
CA PRO A 201 6.04 4.98 14.16
C PRO A 201 7.44 4.65 14.66
N LEU A 202 7.68 3.44 15.17
CA LEU A 202 8.90 3.02 15.83
C LEU A 202 9.48 1.74 15.20
N VAL A 203 10.75 1.47 15.44
CA VAL A 203 11.33 0.18 15.09
C VAL A 203 10.54 -0.96 15.77
N ARG A 204 10.33 -2.05 15.02
CA ARG A 204 9.35 -3.09 15.40
C ARG A 204 9.67 -3.85 16.71
N ASN A 205 10.93 -3.94 17.08
CA ASN A 205 11.37 -4.63 18.28
C ASN A 205 11.48 -3.73 19.52
N ASP A 206 11.15 -2.46 19.44
CA ASP A 206 11.09 -1.54 20.59
C ASP A 206 9.75 -1.67 21.32
N ILE A 207 9.54 -2.82 21.98
CA ILE A 207 8.28 -3.14 22.67
C ILE A 207 7.87 -2.04 23.64
N GLU A 208 8.81 -1.55 24.43
CA GLU A 208 8.52 -0.54 25.46
C GLU A 208 8.19 0.82 24.84
N GLY A 209 8.93 1.22 23.79
CA GLY A 209 8.64 2.47 23.08
C GLY A 209 7.24 2.46 22.46
N TRP A 210 6.80 1.35 21.84
CA TRP A 210 5.44 1.20 21.32
C TRP A 210 4.38 1.36 22.41
N ARG A 211 4.56 0.70 23.54
CA ARG A 211 3.63 0.80 24.68
C ARG A 211 3.55 2.22 25.23
N GLN A 212 4.71 2.88 25.39
CA GLN A 212 4.76 4.26 25.88
C GLN A 212 4.11 5.24 24.90
N LEU A 213 4.36 5.13 23.58
CA LEU A 213 3.72 5.97 22.58
C LEU A 213 2.21 5.80 22.63
N ARG A 214 1.71 4.55 22.59
CA ARG A 214 0.29 4.25 22.66
C ARG A 214 -0.41 4.83 23.91
N GLN A 215 0.28 4.91 25.03
CA GLN A 215 -0.24 5.50 26.26
C GLN A 215 -0.25 7.03 26.24
N GLN A 216 0.56 7.66 25.41
CA GLN A 216 0.75 9.12 25.37
C GLN A 216 -0.01 9.81 24.23
N THR A 217 -0.54 9.08 23.26
CA THR A 217 -1.36 9.64 22.18
C THR A 217 -2.78 9.09 22.20
N ARG A 218 -3.74 9.88 21.71
CA ARG A 218 -5.13 9.46 21.43
C ARG A 218 -5.32 9.03 19.99
N LEU A 219 -4.34 9.28 19.12
CA LEU A 219 -4.38 8.79 17.75
C LEU A 219 -4.22 7.27 17.76
N PRO A 220 -5.11 6.51 17.09
CA PRO A 220 -4.95 5.08 16.97
C PRO A 220 -3.61 4.71 16.36
N VAL A 221 -2.86 3.87 17.05
CA VAL A 221 -1.55 3.38 16.62
C VAL A 221 -1.74 2.06 15.87
N ILE A 222 -1.28 2.03 14.63
CA ILE A 222 -1.36 0.89 13.73
C ILE A 222 0.00 0.21 13.64
N MET A 223 0.01 -1.11 13.72
CA MET A 223 1.19 -1.93 13.40
C MET A 223 0.94 -2.75 12.14
N HIS A 224 1.84 -2.65 11.17
CA HIS A 224 1.78 -3.41 9.94
C HIS A 224 2.35 -4.81 10.13
N GLY A 225 1.48 -5.78 10.27
CA GLY A 225 1.81 -7.19 10.49
C GLY A 225 2.18 -7.53 11.93
N THR A 226 2.50 -8.79 12.14
CA THR A 226 3.03 -9.34 13.38
C THR A 226 4.37 -9.99 13.07
N HIS A 227 5.47 -9.43 13.58
CA HIS A 227 6.83 -9.77 13.16
C HIS A 227 7.65 -10.47 14.23
N LEU A 228 7.29 -10.30 15.51
CA LEU A 228 8.01 -10.90 16.64
C LEU A 228 7.65 -12.39 16.83
N GLY A 229 6.62 -12.87 16.10
CA GLY A 229 6.13 -14.23 16.19
C GLY A 229 5.24 -14.49 17.42
N GLY A 230 4.39 -15.50 17.32
CA GLY A 230 3.51 -15.91 18.41
C GLY A 230 2.60 -14.81 18.96
N MET A 231 2.26 -13.82 18.14
CA MET A 231 1.44 -12.67 18.52
C MET A 231 2.03 -11.87 19.71
N GLN A 232 3.36 -11.74 19.77
CA GLN A 232 4.03 -11.01 20.86
C GLN A 232 3.62 -9.55 20.88
N GLU A 233 3.46 -8.92 19.72
CA GLU A 233 3.01 -7.53 19.59
C GLU A 233 1.64 -7.31 20.25
N PHE A 234 0.72 -8.25 20.06
CA PHE A 234 -0.59 -8.23 20.70
C PHE A 234 -0.47 -8.47 22.23
N LYS A 235 0.30 -9.48 22.65
CA LYS A 235 0.51 -9.78 24.09
C LYS A 235 1.14 -8.63 24.86
N HIS A 236 1.98 -7.83 24.19
CA HIS A 236 2.63 -6.68 24.78
C HIS A 236 1.84 -5.37 24.57
N GLU A 237 0.64 -5.44 23.99
CA GLU A 237 -0.25 -4.29 23.79
C GLU A 237 0.43 -3.14 23.01
N MET A 238 1.19 -3.48 21.95
CA MET A 238 2.01 -2.52 21.23
C MET A 238 1.19 -1.59 20.32
N ALA A 239 0.06 -2.03 19.80
CA ALA A 239 -0.78 -1.26 18.87
C ALA A 239 -2.28 -1.38 19.20
N ASP A 240 -3.07 -0.45 18.68
CA ASP A 240 -4.53 -0.45 18.77
C ASP A 240 -5.16 -1.21 17.61
N ILE A 241 -4.51 -1.17 16.45
CA ILE A 241 -4.98 -1.73 15.19
C ILE A 241 -3.82 -2.53 14.56
N TYR A 242 -4.13 -3.69 14.01
CA TYR A 242 -3.16 -4.47 13.24
C TYR A 242 -3.55 -4.47 11.77
N MET A 243 -2.61 -4.03 10.91
CA MET A 243 -2.76 -4.19 9.48
C MET A 243 -2.24 -5.57 9.09
N ILE A 244 -3.12 -6.39 8.54
CA ILE A 244 -2.84 -7.77 8.17
C ILE A 244 -2.81 -7.93 6.66
N ALA A 245 -1.85 -8.71 6.19
CA ALA A 245 -1.62 -9.01 4.78
C ALA A 245 -0.97 -10.39 4.64
N GLY A 246 -0.73 -10.86 3.42
CA GLY A 246 -0.04 -12.11 3.15
C GLY A 246 -0.95 -13.18 2.56
N SER A 247 -0.72 -14.45 2.89
CA SER A 247 -1.56 -15.54 2.41
C SER A 247 -2.99 -15.39 2.94
N MET A 248 -3.95 -15.86 2.16
CA MET A 248 -5.37 -15.81 2.53
C MET A 248 -5.64 -16.49 3.86
N PHE A 249 -5.08 -17.68 4.05
CA PHE A 249 -5.30 -18.46 5.26
C PHE A 249 -4.77 -17.74 6.51
N ASP A 250 -3.54 -17.25 6.46
CA ASP A 250 -2.91 -16.55 7.61
C ASP A 250 -3.63 -15.23 7.91
N THR A 251 -4.00 -14.47 6.88
CA THR A 251 -4.74 -13.22 7.02
C THR A 251 -6.09 -13.44 7.69
N ILE A 252 -6.85 -14.42 7.23
CA ILE A 252 -8.18 -14.75 7.79
C ILE A 252 -8.06 -15.29 9.21
N ALA A 253 -7.13 -16.24 9.46
CA ALA A 253 -6.92 -16.81 10.77
C ALA A 253 -6.50 -15.76 11.80
N THR A 254 -5.54 -14.89 11.44
CA THR A 254 -5.09 -13.78 12.28
C THR A 254 -6.23 -12.78 12.53
N GLY A 255 -6.98 -12.42 11.48
CA GLY A 255 -8.11 -11.50 11.60
C GLY A 255 -9.21 -12.01 12.54
N PHE A 256 -9.57 -13.30 12.47
CA PHE A 256 -10.53 -13.89 13.41
C PHE A 256 -9.98 -14.00 14.83
N ALA A 257 -8.68 -14.31 15.00
CA ALA A 257 -8.05 -14.34 16.32
C ALA A 257 -8.06 -12.96 16.99
N LEU A 258 -7.68 -11.91 16.27
CA LEU A 258 -7.74 -10.53 16.74
C LEU A 258 -9.18 -10.07 17.02
N ALA A 259 -10.14 -10.48 16.20
CA ALA A 259 -11.57 -10.19 16.43
C ALA A 259 -12.09 -10.81 17.72
N LYS A 260 -11.62 -12.01 18.12
CA LYS A 260 -11.98 -12.62 19.42
C LYS A 260 -11.45 -11.82 20.62
N ALA A 261 -10.36 -11.09 20.41
CA ALA A 261 -9.81 -10.18 21.40
C ALA A 261 -10.37 -8.75 21.29
N ASN A 262 -11.40 -8.53 20.45
CA ASN A 262 -11.98 -7.22 20.17
C ASN A 262 -10.97 -6.19 19.65
N THR A 263 -9.96 -6.66 18.92
CA THR A 263 -8.92 -5.80 18.34
C THR A 263 -9.23 -5.52 16.87
N GLN A 264 -9.13 -4.26 16.48
CA GLN A 264 -9.42 -3.79 15.14
C GLN A 264 -8.34 -4.24 14.15
N VAL A 265 -8.75 -4.56 12.92
CA VAL A 265 -7.85 -4.92 11.84
C VAL A 265 -8.06 -4.06 10.60
N ILE A 266 -7.01 -3.86 9.85
CA ILE A 266 -6.96 -3.25 8.52
C ILE A 266 -6.42 -4.30 7.55
N LEU A 267 -6.92 -4.32 6.33
CA LEU A 267 -6.38 -5.14 5.25
C LEU A 267 -5.58 -4.29 4.27
N GLN A 268 -4.42 -4.80 3.85
CA GLN A 268 -3.65 -4.22 2.76
C GLN A 268 -3.45 -5.25 1.65
N HIS A 269 -3.96 -4.93 0.47
CA HIS A 269 -3.71 -5.66 -0.77
C HIS A 269 -3.18 -4.70 -1.83
N GLU A 270 -1.88 -4.72 -2.02
CA GLU A 270 -1.15 -3.84 -2.92
C GLU A 270 -1.23 -4.35 -4.37
N SER A 271 -2.42 -4.35 -4.96
CA SER A 271 -2.65 -4.77 -6.35
C SER A 271 -3.86 -4.06 -6.94
N GLY A 272 -4.24 -4.37 -8.17
CA GLY A 272 -5.40 -3.77 -8.84
C GLY A 272 -6.74 -4.31 -8.34
N THR A 273 -7.72 -4.33 -9.23
CA THR A 273 -9.12 -4.67 -8.88
C THR A 273 -9.30 -6.11 -8.39
N LEU A 274 -8.51 -7.10 -8.87
CA LEU A 274 -8.60 -8.47 -8.36
C LEU A 274 -8.21 -8.55 -6.89
N GLY A 275 -7.12 -7.90 -6.50
CA GLY A 275 -6.71 -7.83 -5.09
C GLY A 275 -7.67 -7.01 -4.23
N LYS A 276 -8.23 -5.93 -4.77
CA LYS A 276 -9.28 -5.15 -4.09
C LYS A 276 -10.53 -6.02 -3.86
N ALA A 277 -11.00 -6.75 -4.87
CA ALA A 277 -12.14 -7.66 -4.72
C ALA A 277 -11.89 -8.68 -3.61
N MET A 278 -10.69 -9.29 -3.57
CA MET A 278 -10.32 -10.22 -2.52
C MET A 278 -10.28 -9.57 -1.13
N ALA A 279 -9.74 -8.36 -1.01
CA ALA A 279 -9.76 -7.60 0.23
C ALA A 279 -11.20 -7.32 0.69
N MET A 280 -12.13 -6.96 -0.23
CA MET A 280 -13.53 -6.75 0.09
C MET A 280 -14.20 -8.02 0.60
N HIS A 281 -13.92 -9.19 0.00
CA HIS A 281 -14.44 -10.47 0.50
C HIS A 281 -13.94 -10.82 1.90
N MET A 282 -12.66 -10.64 2.17
CA MET A 282 -12.09 -10.86 3.51
C MET A 282 -12.65 -9.89 4.52
N ALA A 283 -12.68 -8.59 4.21
CA ALA A 283 -13.22 -7.57 5.09
C ALA A 283 -14.71 -7.75 5.38
N ALA A 284 -15.44 -8.30 4.43
CA ALA A 284 -16.88 -8.58 4.60
C ALA A 284 -17.16 -9.55 5.74
N VAL A 285 -16.25 -10.49 6.03
CA VAL A 285 -16.44 -11.54 7.06
C VAL A 285 -15.70 -11.26 8.37
N LEU A 286 -14.65 -10.43 8.35
CA LEU A 286 -13.87 -10.11 9.55
C LEU A 286 -14.61 -9.12 10.45
N PRO A 287 -15.00 -9.52 11.69
CA PRO A 287 -15.89 -8.71 12.55
C PRO A 287 -15.32 -7.32 12.86
N THR A 288 -14.03 -7.24 13.12
CA THR A 288 -13.36 -6.01 13.58
C THR A 288 -12.63 -5.26 12.47
N HIS A 289 -12.86 -5.61 11.19
CA HIS A 289 -12.43 -4.77 10.07
C HIS A 289 -13.39 -3.58 9.94
N THR A 290 -13.11 -2.50 10.66
CA THR A 290 -13.98 -1.32 10.78
C THR A 290 -13.30 0.01 10.52
N ALA A 291 -11.98 0.00 10.21
CA ALA A 291 -11.26 1.20 9.83
C ALA A 291 -11.28 1.39 8.29
N HIS A 292 -10.37 0.80 7.58
CA HIS A 292 -10.30 0.88 6.10
C HIS A 292 -9.44 -0.25 5.54
N SER A 293 -9.59 -0.51 4.23
CA SER A 293 -8.68 -1.34 3.44
C SER A 293 -7.82 -0.46 2.55
N ILE A 294 -6.59 -0.86 2.29
CA ILE A 294 -5.66 -0.13 1.43
C ILE A 294 -5.47 -0.93 0.15
N ASN A 295 -5.77 -0.31 -0.98
CA ASN A 295 -5.72 -0.90 -2.31
C ASN A 295 -5.01 0.06 -3.28
N LEU A 296 -4.54 -0.43 -4.41
CA LEU A 296 -3.81 0.35 -5.42
C LEU A 296 -4.52 0.37 -6.79
N ASP A 297 -5.80 0.00 -6.84
CA ASP A 297 -6.56 -0.08 -8.08
C ASP A 297 -6.70 1.28 -8.81
N ASP A 298 -6.60 2.39 -8.09
CA ASP A 298 -6.68 3.75 -8.62
C ASP A 298 -5.32 4.32 -9.10
N GLN A 299 -4.25 3.53 -9.07
CA GLN A 299 -2.90 3.99 -9.44
C GLN A 299 -2.62 3.91 -10.94
N TYR A 300 -3.49 3.24 -11.69
CA TYR A 300 -3.28 2.90 -13.10
C TYR A 300 -4.23 3.66 -14.02
N GLU A 301 -3.79 3.90 -15.26
CA GLU A 301 -4.62 4.47 -16.31
C GLU A 301 -5.61 3.43 -16.85
N GLU A 302 -5.19 2.17 -16.89
CA GLU A 302 -5.98 1.03 -17.36
C GLU A 302 -5.88 -0.10 -16.34
N ASP A 303 -7.00 -0.75 -16.00
CA ASP A 303 -7.01 -1.99 -15.23
C ASP A 303 -7.29 -3.18 -16.14
N ILE A 304 -7.03 -4.37 -15.62
CA ILE A 304 -7.19 -5.67 -16.30
C ILE A 304 -8.60 -6.26 -16.12
N THR A 305 -9.54 -5.51 -15.59
CA THR A 305 -10.90 -5.96 -15.33
C THR A 305 -11.92 -5.08 -16.07
N THR A 306 -13.01 -5.69 -16.53
CA THR A 306 -14.15 -4.94 -17.09
C THR A 306 -15.06 -4.40 -15.99
N THR A 307 -14.95 -4.92 -14.78
CA THR A 307 -15.73 -4.54 -13.60
C THR A 307 -14.89 -3.61 -12.71
N THR A 308 -15.45 -2.47 -12.35
CA THR A 308 -14.85 -1.56 -11.37
C THR A 308 -15.54 -1.68 -10.01
N LEU A 309 -14.80 -1.45 -8.94
CA LEU A 309 -15.33 -1.37 -7.58
C LEU A 309 -15.31 0.09 -7.12
N PRO A 310 -16.42 0.83 -7.30
CA PRO A 310 -16.46 2.27 -7.03
C PRO A 310 -16.26 2.56 -5.54
N VAL A 311 -15.84 3.80 -5.26
CA VAL A 311 -15.79 4.32 -3.89
C VAL A 311 -16.96 5.29 -3.69
N VAL A 312 -17.80 5.00 -2.70
CA VAL A 312 -18.94 5.82 -2.34
C VAL A 312 -18.89 6.09 -0.84
N ASP A 313 -18.85 7.35 -0.45
CA ASP A 313 -18.75 7.76 0.97
C ASP A 313 -17.66 7.02 1.76
N GLY A 314 -16.46 6.86 1.15
CA GLY A 314 -15.31 6.22 1.77
C GLY A 314 -15.34 4.69 1.77
N SER A 315 -16.31 4.05 1.10
CA SER A 315 -16.45 2.60 1.08
C SER A 315 -16.60 2.05 -0.33
N SER A 316 -16.18 0.80 -0.55
CA SER A 316 -16.40 0.04 -1.77
C SER A 316 -17.34 -1.14 -1.53
N PRO A 317 -18.16 -1.53 -2.53
CA PRO A 317 -19.08 -2.65 -2.38
C PRO A 317 -18.33 -3.98 -2.31
N VAL A 318 -18.89 -4.93 -1.57
CA VAL A 318 -18.46 -6.33 -1.57
C VAL A 318 -19.09 -7.02 -2.78
N PRO A 319 -18.30 -7.60 -3.71
CA PRO A 319 -18.87 -8.32 -4.86
C PRO A 319 -19.71 -9.51 -4.44
N ASP A 320 -20.84 -9.74 -5.14
CA ASP A 320 -21.76 -10.84 -4.86
C ASP A 320 -21.82 -11.89 -5.98
N GLY A 321 -21.12 -11.68 -7.11
CA GLY A 321 -20.98 -12.65 -8.19
C GLY A 321 -20.12 -13.86 -7.79
N PRO A 322 -20.19 -14.98 -8.55
CA PRO A 322 -19.35 -16.16 -8.33
C PRO A 322 -17.85 -15.85 -8.34
N GLY A 323 -17.08 -16.48 -7.49
CA GLY A 323 -15.66 -16.22 -7.33
C GLY A 323 -15.39 -14.84 -6.73
N LEU A 324 -14.47 -14.10 -7.33
CA LEU A 324 -14.18 -12.70 -6.95
C LEU A 324 -15.29 -11.73 -7.34
N GLY A 325 -16.27 -12.16 -8.19
CA GLY A 325 -17.36 -11.32 -8.65
C GLY A 325 -16.91 -10.16 -9.55
N VAL A 326 -15.73 -10.24 -10.12
CA VAL A 326 -15.18 -9.32 -11.12
C VAL A 326 -14.70 -10.09 -12.35
N GLU A 327 -14.82 -9.49 -13.53
CA GLU A 327 -14.45 -10.13 -14.79
C GLU A 327 -13.12 -9.59 -15.30
N VAL A 328 -12.24 -10.49 -15.72
CA VAL A 328 -10.93 -10.15 -16.31
C VAL A 328 -11.11 -9.86 -17.81
N ASP A 329 -10.56 -8.75 -18.28
CA ASP A 329 -10.37 -8.45 -19.69
C ASP A 329 -9.02 -9.04 -20.16
N GLU A 330 -9.07 -10.22 -20.78
CA GLU A 330 -7.86 -10.88 -21.27
C GLU A 330 -7.11 -10.02 -22.31
N SER A 331 -7.82 -9.18 -23.08
CA SER A 331 -7.17 -8.24 -24.00
C SER A 331 -6.39 -7.15 -23.25
N ALA A 332 -6.90 -6.67 -22.13
CA ALA A 332 -6.17 -5.73 -21.27
C ALA A 332 -4.95 -6.41 -20.63
N VAL A 333 -5.08 -7.69 -20.22
CA VAL A 333 -3.95 -8.49 -19.74
C VAL A 333 -2.85 -8.56 -20.78
N GLU A 334 -3.19 -8.91 -22.05
CA GLU A 334 -2.22 -8.97 -23.14
C GLU A 334 -1.54 -7.59 -23.38
N ARG A 335 -2.32 -6.50 -23.38
CA ARG A 335 -1.77 -5.14 -23.53
C ARG A 335 -0.82 -4.78 -22.40
N CYS A 336 -1.19 -5.05 -21.15
CA CYS A 336 -0.35 -4.77 -19.98
C CYS A 336 0.90 -5.67 -19.92
N ALA A 337 0.81 -6.93 -20.37
CA ALA A 337 1.95 -7.84 -20.46
C ALA A 337 2.95 -7.43 -21.56
N ALA A 338 2.47 -6.77 -22.62
CA ALA A 338 3.32 -6.25 -23.69
C ALA A 338 4.01 -4.92 -23.36
N GLN A 339 3.65 -4.27 -22.24
CA GLN A 339 4.31 -3.05 -21.78
C GLN A 339 5.68 -3.36 -21.16
N THR A 340 6.51 -2.34 -21.05
CA THR A 340 7.77 -2.39 -20.29
C THR A 340 7.58 -1.69 -18.94
N PRO A 341 8.29 -2.14 -17.89
CA PRO A 341 8.26 -1.48 -16.60
C PRO A 341 8.71 -0.01 -16.71
N VAL A 342 8.17 0.82 -15.83
CA VAL A 342 8.60 2.20 -15.70
C VAL A 342 10.03 2.22 -15.16
N GLU A 343 10.96 2.75 -15.96
CA GLU A 343 12.35 2.95 -15.54
C GLU A 343 12.48 4.22 -14.70
N SER A 344 13.35 4.16 -13.69
CA SER A 344 13.69 5.36 -12.93
C SER A 344 14.54 6.30 -13.82
N PRO A 345 14.07 7.52 -14.11
CA PRO A 345 14.91 8.47 -14.81
C PRO A 345 16.16 8.80 -13.97
N ARG A 346 17.26 9.20 -14.62
CA ARG A 346 18.41 9.78 -13.92
C ARG A 346 17.93 11.03 -13.17
N HIS A 347 18.27 11.13 -11.90
CA HIS A 347 17.81 12.24 -11.05
C HIS A 347 18.84 12.61 -9.98
N VAL A 348 18.66 13.79 -9.44
CA VAL A 348 19.37 14.32 -8.27
C VAL A 348 18.32 14.74 -7.24
N GLY A 349 18.47 14.31 -6.00
CA GLY A 349 17.66 14.83 -4.90
C GLY A 349 18.07 16.26 -4.57
N VAL A 350 17.12 17.18 -4.48
CA VAL A 350 17.32 18.58 -4.13
C VAL A 350 16.63 18.86 -2.81
N LEU A 351 17.38 19.35 -1.82
CA LEU A 351 16.85 19.93 -0.59
C LEU A 351 17.09 21.42 -0.61
N GLN A 352 16.04 22.24 -0.49
CA GLN A 352 16.13 23.66 -0.25
C GLN A 352 15.72 23.99 1.18
N MET A 353 16.64 24.56 1.93
CA MET A 353 16.42 24.98 3.32
C MET A 353 15.66 26.32 3.38
N PRO A 354 15.00 26.66 4.51
CA PRO A 354 14.25 27.93 4.64
C PRO A 354 15.08 29.20 4.44
N ASP A 355 16.39 29.13 4.67
CA ASP A 355 17.33 30.22 4.44
C ASP A 355 17.81 30.34 2.97
N GLY A 356 17.30 29.46 2.10
CA GLY A 356 17.65 29.39 0.67
C GLY A 356 18.84 28.50 0.36
N ALA A 357 19.56 27.95 1.34
CA ALA A 357 20.66 27.01 1.08
C ALA A 357 20.14 25.74 0.40
N LYS A 358 20.88 25.27 -0.62
CA LYS A 358 20.55 24.05 -1.36
C LYS A 358 21.55 22.95 -1.09
N TRP A 359 21.03 21.71 -1.03
CA TRP A 359 21.81 20.49 -0.94
C TRP A 359 21.34 19.50 -1.99
N PHE A 360 22.26 18.71 -2.50
CA PHE A 360 22.01 17.74 -3.56
C PHE A 360 22.51 16.37 -3.13
N GLY A 361 21.80 15.31 -3.52
CA GLY A 361 22.16 13.92 -3.23
C GLY A 361 21.69 12.98 -4.33
N SER A 362 22.06 11.70 -4.26
CA SER A 362 21.68 10.67 -5.23
C SER A 362 20.20 10.25 -5.14
N SER A 363 19.49 10.70 -4.10
CA SER A 363 18.07 10.53 -3.86
C SER A 363 17.60 11.67 -2.98
N TYR A 364 16.37 11.64 -2.51
CA TYR A 364 15.88 12.64 -1.56
C TYR A 364 16.85 12.92 -0.43
N VAL A 365 17.09 14.20 -0.17
CA VAL A 365 17.92 14.68 0.94
C VAL A 365 17.01 15.27 2.02
N SER A 366 17.20 14.86 3.28
CA SER A 366 16.46 15.41 4.41
C SER A 366 17.29 16.47 5.16
N PRO A 367 16.63 17.43 5.84
CA PRO A 367 17.33 18.33 6.77
C PRO A 367 18.16 17.57 7.82
N THR A 368 17.63 16.47 8.33
CA THR A 368 18.33 15.61 9.30
C THR A 368 19.64 15.07 8.76
N ALA A 369 19.69 14.69 7.48
CA ALA A 369 20.92 14.16 6.86
C ALA A 369 22.02 15.21 6.77
N VAL A 370 21.70 16.50 6.62
CA VAL A 370 22.69 17.57 6.43
C VAL A 370 22.99 18.38 7.68
N THR A 371 22.10 18.40 8.66
CA THR A 371 22.24 19.19 9.90
C THR A 371 22.38 18.34 11.15
N GLY A 372 21.99 17.06 11.12
CA GLY A 372 21.88 16.21 12.29
C GLY A 372 20.69 16.55 13.21
N THR A 373 19.84 17.51 12.83
CA THR A 373 18.65 17.89 13.61
C THR A 373 17.54 16.87 13.42
N GLU A 374 16.80 16.56 14.47
CA GLU A 374 15.68 15.62 14.38
C GLU A 374 14.54 16.13 13.49
N GLU A 375 13.80 15.20 12.92
CA GLU A 375 12.61 15.45 12.09
C GLU A 375 11.61 16.36 12.85
N GLY A 376 10.99 17.28 12.11
CA GLY A 376 10.03 18.23 12.67
C GLY A 376 10.65 19.46 13.36
N THR A 377 11.97 19.51 13.56
CA THR A 377 12.64 20.68 14.13
C THR A 377 12.79 21.80 13.12
N ILE A 378 13.22 21.47 11.90
CA ILE A 378 13.28 22.45 10.79
C ILE A 378 11.99 22.36 10.01
N ARG A 379 11.36 23.51 9.77
CA ARG A 379 10.09 23.68 9.07
C ARG A 379 10.27 24.51 7.81
N GLY A 380 9.40 24.32 6.84
CA GLY A 380 9.37 25.13 5.62
C GLY A 380 10.49 24.85 4.64
N PHE A 381 11.20 23.72 4.78
CA PHE A 381 12.12 23.24 3.74
C PHE A 381 11.33 22.57 2.61
N GLN A 382 11.96 22.50 1.43
CA GLN A 382 11.39 21.81 0.26
C GLN A 382 12.37 20.75 -0.23
N SER A 383 11.85 19.58 -0.62
CA SER A 383 12.64 18.52 -1.21
C SER A 383 11.93 17.91 -2.40
N HIS A 384 12.67 17.69 -3.49
CA HIS A 384 12.15 17.07 -4.72
C HIS A 384 13.26 16.31 -5.44
N LEU A 385 12.88 15.51 -6.43
CA LEU A 385 13.82 14.89 -7.35
C LEU A 385 13.87 15.75 -8.62
N TRP A 386 15.06 16.20 -8.97
CA TRP A 386 15.34 16.87 -10.21
C TRP A 386 15.76 15.82 -11.24
N GLU A 387 14.89 15.51 -12.17
CA GLU A 387 15.15 14.57 -13.25
C GLU A 387 16.02 15.19 -14.32
N ALA A 388 16.82 14.36 -15.02
CA ALA A 388 17.73 14.80 -16.06
C ALA A 388 16.99 15.57 -17.16
N ASP A 389 17.31 16.85 -17.31
CA ASP A 389 16.71 17.79 -18.25
C ASP A 389 17.63 18.11 -19.44
N GLY A 390 18.80 17.46 -19.51
CA GLY A 390 19.84 17.69 -20.52
C GLY A 390 20.67 18.95 -20.30
N SER A 391 20.51 19.65 -19.17
CA SER A 391 21.30 20.85 -18.85
C SER A 391 22.71 20.50 -18.40
N ALA A 392 23.67 21.39 -18.70
CA ALA A 392 25.05 21.27 -18.21
C ALA A 392 25.10 21.40 -16.65
N GLU A 393 24.17 22.13 -16.06
CA GLU A 393 24.06 22.28 -14.62
C GLU A 393 23.67 20.94 -13.97
N PHE A 394 22.68 20.25 -14.52
CA PHE A 394 22.30 18.91 -14.04
C PHE A 394 23.47 17.94 -14.09
N GLU A 395 24.17 17.88 -15.24
CA GLU A 395 25.30 16.96 -15.43
C GLU A 395 26.44 17.23 -14.45
N ALA A 396 26.75 18.50 -14.21
CA ALA A 396 27.80 18.89 -13.26
C ALA A 396 27.46 18.52 -11.83
N ILE A 397 26.23 18.78 -11.41
CA ILE A 397 25.74 18.43 -10.05
C ILE A 397 25.64 16.91 -9.90
N HIS A 398 25.10 16.20 -10.88
CA HIS A 398 25.00 14.75 -10.84
C HIS A 398 26.38 14.10 -10.69
N GLN A 399 27.37 14.53 -11.44
CA GLN A 399 28.75 14.04 -11.33
C GLN A 399 29.35 14.30 -9.94
N ARG A 400 29.12 15.50 -9.39
CA ARG A 400 29.56 15.81 -8.02
C ARG A 400 28.90 14.90 -7.00
N VAL A 401 27.59 14.67 -7.10
CA VAL A 401 26.83 13.80 -6.21
C VAL A 401 27.32 12.35 -6.29
N GLU A 402 27.61 11.83 -7.48
CA GLU A 402 28.18 10.49 -7.65
C GLU A 402 29.56 10.34 -6.98
N THR A 403 30.35 11.40 -6.96
CA THR A 403 31.72 11.36 -6.46
C THR A 403 31.82 11.68 -4.96
N GLU A 404 31.06 12.66 -4.50
CA GLU A 404 31.17 13.27 -3.16
C GLU A 404 30.02 12.85 -2.22
N GLY A 405 28.92 12.27 -2.75
CA GLY A 405 27.72 11.97 -2.00
C GLY A 405 26.80 13.19 -1.86
N ILE A 406 26.44 13.58 -0.64
CA ILE A 406 25.61 14.78 -0.42
C ILE A 406 26.51 16.01 -0.53
N VAL A 407 26.17 16.92 -1.47
CA VAL A 407 26.94 18.15 -1.73
C VAL A 407 26.10 19.40 -1.49
N ARG A 408 26.73 20.46 -1.01
CA ARG A 408 26.10 21.79 -0.89
C ARG A 408 26.16 22.52 -2.22
N GLY A 409 25.06 23.19 -2.57
CA GLY A 409 25.01 24.16 -3.66
C GLY A 409 25.85 25.39 -3.36
N GLU A 410 26.34 26.06 -4.40
CA GLU A 410 27.08 27.31 -4.28
C GLU A 410 26.16 28.48 -3.91
#